data_39b88e3a464cdad77c2821a9c598a3df
#
_entry.id   39b88e3a464cdad77c2821a9c598a3df
#
_cell.length_a   1.000
_cell.length_b   1.000
_cell.length_c   1.000
_cell.angle_alpha   90.00
_cell.angle_beta   90.00
_cell.angle_gamma   90.00
#
_symmetry.space_group_name_H-M   'P 1'
#
loop_
_entity.id
_entity.type
_entity.pdbx_description
1 polymer ?
#
loop_
_entity_poly.entity_id
_entity_poly.type
_entity_poly.pdbx_seq_one_letter_code
_entity_poly.pdbx_strand_id
1 'polypeptide(L)'
;MARLDPQERAELPDRAFAYIDSHGRRRLPIHDPAHIRNALARFGQVTFEDEGARDRARLRLLNAAKKYKIVPVGFIAGQLQSERTLGQYEGRPVALPSGFVTMLMTDIEGSTVLVQRLGDGYHALIDEVWAVLRRCVAVQGGYEVEARADEFFAVFESPRSAVDAAVSIQREFPGRSWPVDADVRVRIGIHSGYPTSTRTNYVGVDVNATSRICATGHGGQVLVSANTREGVKASAPDGLRFTALGHHRLRGLRDAVPLFQVVAKGLPTRFPPLRL
;
A
#
# COMPACT_ATOMS: atom_id res chain seq x y z
N MET A 1 9.49 20.97 11.45
CA MET A 1 10.33 19.76 11.48
C MET A 1 11.48 20.02 12.43
N ALA A 2 11.69 19.18 13.45
CA ALA A 2 12.82 19.33 14.37
C ALA A 2 14.12 19.07 13.59
N ARG A 3 14.87 20.11 13.33
CA ARG A 3 16.17 20.06 12.67
C ARG A 3 17.20 20.50 13.70
N LEU A 4 18.11 19.59 14.07
CA LEU A 4 19.25 19.95 14.92
C LEU A 4 20.14 20.93 14.18
N ASP A 5 20.51 21.98 14.86
CA ASP A 5 21.52 22.86 14.36
C ASP A 5 22.91 22.18 14.44
N PRO A 6 23.90 22.62 13.66
CA PRO A 6 25.24 22.02 13.66
C PRO A 6 25.93 22.04 15.05
N GLN A 7 25.68 23.02 15.86
CA GLN A 7 26.28 23.18 17.18
C GLN A 7 25.66 22.21 18.18
N GLU A 8 24.32 22.15 18.25
CA GLU A 8 23.56 21.15 19.03
C GLU A 8 23.93 19.72 18.64
N ARG A 9 24.13 19.45 17.34
CA ARG A 9 24.54 18.14 16.84
C ARG A 9 25.93 17.74 17.33
N ALA A 10 26.87 18.70 17.43
CA ALA A 10 28.24 18.44 17.88
C ALA A 10 28.30 18.10 19.39
N GLU A 11 27.42 18.67 20.18
CA GLU A 11 27.35 18.47 21.64
C GLU A 11 26.72 17.14 22.05
N LEU A 12 25.91 16.53 21.16
CA LEU A 12 25.26 15.26 21.45
C LEU A 12 26.27 14.10 21.42
N PRO A 13 26.20 13.16 22.38
CA PRO A 13 27.05 11.96 22.39
C PRO A 13 26.67 11.00 21.27
N ASP A 14 27.58 10.15 20.83
CA ASP A 14 27.38 9.18 19.75
C ASP A 14 26.17 8.26 19.93
N ARG A 15 25.85 7.92 21.18
CA ARG A 15 24.64 7.13 21.52
C ARG A 15 23.33 7.83 21.19
N ALA A 16 23.36 9.15 20.95
CA ALA A 16 22.20 9.94 20.51
C ALA A 16 21.89 9.82 19.03
N PHE A 17 22.65 9.01 18.29
CA PHE A 17 22.46 8.75 16.86
C PHE A 17 22.31 7.25 16.58
N ALA A 18 21.37 6.91 15.69
CA ALA A 18 21.20 5.53 15.27
C ALA A 18 22.31 5.08 14.31
N TYR A 19 22.87 5.99 13.53
CA TYR A 19 23.93 5.70 12.58
C TYR A 19 25.06 6.74 12.61
N ILE A 20 26.29 6.25 12.60
CA ILE A 20 27.52 7.02 12.44
C ILE A 20 28.34 6.26 11.40
N ASP A 21 28.72 6.94 10.30
CA ASP A 21 29.52 6.31 9.24
C ASP A 21 31.02 6.28 9.58
N SER A 22 31.85 5.61 8.77
CA SER A 22 33.29 5.46 8.95
C SER A 22 34.04 6.81 8.92
N HIS A 23 33.42 7.85 8.37
CA HIS A 23 33.93 9.22 8.35
C HIS A 23 33.49 10.05 9.56
N GLY A 24 32.82 9.41 10.55
CA GLY A 24 32.34 10.09 11.76
C GLY A 24 31.09 10.94 11.55
N ARG A 25 30.41 10.87 10.39
CA ARG A 25 29.20 11.64 10.12
C ARG A 25 28.03 11.02 10.87
N ARG A 26 27.47 11.77 11.79
CA ARG A 26 26.35 11.39 12.66
C ARG A 26 25.02 11.56 11.95
N ARG A 27 24.21 10.51 11.85
CA ARG A 27 22.91 10.47 11.14
C ARG A 27 21.83 9.86 12.02
N LEU A 28 20.57 10.18 11.71
CA LEU A 28 19.39 9.65 12.40
C LEU A 28 19.44 9.90 13.92
N PRO A 29 19.31 11.16 14.40
CA PRO A 29 19.27 11.45 15.82
C PRO A 29 18.09 10.79 16.51
N ILE A 30 18.32 10.23 17.71
CA ILE A 30 17.37 9.41 18.49
C ILE A 30 17.32 9.82 19.97
N HIS A 31 17.67 11.06 20.29
CA HIS A 31 17.77 11.56 21.67
C HIS A 31 16.42 11.95 22.27
N ASP A 32 15.40 12.27 21.45
CA ASP A 32 14.04 12.63 21.87
C ASP A 32 12.95 12.08 20.94
N PRO A 33 11.66 12.12 21.36
CA PRO A 33 10.55 11.55 20.59
C PRO A 33 10.35 12.18 19.20
N ALA A 34 10.61 13.48 19.03
CA ALA A 34 10.42 14.18 17.75
C ALA A 34 11.47 13.74 16.73
N HIS A 35 12.73 13.63 17.17
CA HIS A 35 13.84 13.19 16.34
C HIS A 35 13.72 11.68 16.00
N ILE A 36 13.23 10.85 16.92
CA ILE A 36 12.98 9.43 16.65
C ILE A 36 11.92 9.27 15.55
N ARG A 37 10.78 9.98 15.63
CA ARG A 37 9.75 9.93 14.56
C ARG A 37 10.30 10.38 13.20
N ASN A 38 11.13 11.45 13.21
CA ASN A 38 11.78 11.93 12.00
C ASN A 38 12.83 10.92 11.45
N ALA A 39 13.59 10.26 12.33
CA ALA A 39 14.55 9.24 11.96
C ALA A 39 13.85 7.99 11.37
N LEU A 40 12.74 7.55 11.95
CA LEU A 40 11.90 6.48 11.39
C LEU A 40 11.40 6.81 9.99
N ALA A 41 10.89 8.03 9.77
CA ALA A 41 10.40 8.48 8.46
C ALA A 41 11.50 8.60 7.39
N ARG A 42 12.74 8.86 7.79
CA ARG A 42 13.88 9.11 6.89
C ARG A 42 14.84 7.94 6.74
N PHE A 43 14.64 6.86 7.45
CA PHE A 43 15.58 5.73 7.46
C PHE A 43 15.86 5.19 6.05
N GLY A 44 14.83 5.05 5.22
CA GLY A 44 14.97 4.61 3.84
C GLY A 44 15.68 5.61 2.89
N GLN A 45 15.88 6.86 3.32
CA GLN A 45 16.59 7.90 2.56
C GLN A 45 18.09 7.99 2.90
N VAL A 46 18.53 7.22 3.91
CA VAL A 46 19.93 7.20 4.34
C VAL A 46 20.70 6.16 3.55
N THR A 47 21.81 6.58 2.94
CA THR A 47 22.78 5.66 2.36
C THR A 47 23.66 5.11 3.48
N PHE A 48 23.62 3.80 3.69
CA PHE A 48 24.47 3.07 4.62
C PHE A 48 25.70 2.49 3.87
N GLU A 49 26.79 2.25 4.58
CA GLU A 49 28.02 1.71 4.00
C GLU A 49 27.86 0.26 3.59
N ASP A 50 27.14 -0.51 4.40
CA ASP A 50 26.81 -1.91 4.15
C ASP A 50 25.50 -2.30 4.84
N GLU A 51 24.99 -3.51 4.59
CA GLU A 51 23.78 -4.01 5.22
C GLU A 51 23.92 -4.18 6.73
N GLY A 52 25.08 -4.60 7.22
CA GLY A 52 25.34 -4.71 8.65
C GLY A 52 25.25 -3.36 9.38
N ALA A 53 25.74 -2.28 8.75
CA ALA A 53 25.58 -0.92 9.28
C ALA A 53 24.11 -0.49 9.31
N ARG A 54 23.35 -0.84 8.28
CA ARG A 54 21.90 -0.59 8.20
C ARG A 54 21.15 -1.32 9.32
N ASP A 55 21.45 -2.58 9.54
CA ASP A 55 20.79 -3.40 10.57
C ASP A 55 21.12 -2.93 11.97
N ARG A 56 22.38 -2.56 12.24
CA ARG A 56 22.76 -1.95 13.53
C ARG A 56 22.02 -0.63 13.78
N ALA A 57 21.91 0.21 12.75
CA ALA A 57 21.17 1.48 12.83
C ALA A 57 19.68 1.24 13.06
N ARG A 58 19.08 0.26 12.39
CA ARG A 58 17.71 -0.17 12.57
C ARG A 58 17.43 -0.61 14.00
N LEU A 59 18.26 -1.49 14.54
CA LEU A 59 18.10 -1.99 15.91
C LEU A 59 18.18 -0.85 16.94
N ARG A 60 19.14 0.07 16.79
CA ARG A 60 19.25 1.24 17.67
C ARG A 60 18.01 2.13 17.60
N LEU A 61 17.49 2.37 16.40
CA LEU A 61 16.29 3.20 16.18
C LEU A 61 15.04 2.57 16.78
N LEU A 62 14.84 1.25 16.61
CA LEU A 62 13.73 0.52 17.20
C LEU A 62 13.81 0.49 18.75
N ASN A 63 15.00 0.30 19.32
CA ASN A 63 15.20 0.35 20.75
C ASN A 63 14.89 1.75 21.33
N ALA A 64 15.30 2.81 20.61
CA ALA A 64 14.94 4.18 20.98
C ALA A 64 13.43 4.41 20.91
N ALA A 65 12.76 3.96 19.85
CA ALA A 65 11.32 4.04 19.70
C ALA A 65 10.59 3.33 20.86
N LYS A 66 11.03 2.13 21.22
CA LYS A 66 10.50 1.37 22.37
C LYS A 66 10.65 2.14 23.69
N LYS A 67 11.82 2.73 23.95
CA LYS A 67 12.09 3.53 25.15
C LYS A 67 11.09 4.68 25.33
N TYR A 68 10.72 5.33 24.23
CA TYR A 68 9.80 6.47 24.22
C TYR A 68 8.34 6.08 23.91
N LYS A 69 8.00 4.78 23.93
CA LYS A 69 6.66 4.24 23.63
C LYS A 69 6.12 4.69 22.27
N ILE A 70 7.00 4.87 21.29
CA ILE A 70 6.64 5.18 19.89
C ILE A 70 6.43 3.85 19.20
N VAL A 71 5.24 3.65 18.61
CA VAL A 71 4.92 2.47 17.82
C VAL A 71 5.36 2.71 16.37
N PRO A 72 6.41 2.02 15.87
CA PRO A 72 6.98 2.29 14.54
C PRO A 72 6.31 1.47 13.42
N VAL A 73 4.99 1.37 13.39
CA VAL A 73 4.22 0.48 12.51
C VAL A 73 4.62 0.64 11.04
N GLY A 74 4.62 1.86 10.51
CA GLY A 74 4.98 2.11 9.10
C GLY A 74 6.46 1.82 8.79
N PHE A 75 7.35 1.97 9.76
CA PHE A 75 8.77 1.66 9.61
C PHE A 75 9.03 0.15 9.54
N ILE A 76 8.40 -0.63 10.43
CA ILE A 76 8.55 -2.11 10.46
C ILE A 76 7.98 -2.72 9.18
N ALA A 77 6.78 -2.29 8.76
CA ALA A 77 6.14 -2.77 7.54
C ALA A 77 7.00 -2.47 6.30
N GLY A 78 7.52 -1.24 6.17
CA GLY A 78 8.38 -0.86 5.04
C GLY A 78 9.72 -1.60 5.01
N GLN A 79 10.31 -1.95 6.16
CA GLN A 79 11.55 -2.72 6.22
C GLN A 79 11.33 -4.19 5.84
N LEU A 80 10.28 -4.83 6.35
CA LEU A 80 9.92 -6.20 5.99
C LEU A 80 9.63 -6.34 4.50
N GLN A 81 9.03 -5.33 3.89
CA GLN A 81 8.77 -5.30 2.46
C GLN A 81 10.06 -5.19 1.65
N SER A 82 10.99 -4.32 2.06
CA SER A 82 12.31 -4.20 1.40
C SER A 82 13.08 -5.52 1.45
N GLU A 83 13.06 -6.23 2.58
CA GLU A 83 13.74 -7.52 2.74
C GLU A 83 13.07 -8.64 1.90
N ARG A 84 11.73 -8.66 1.83
CA ARG A 84 10.98 -9.60 0.98
C ARG A 84 11.21 -9.35 -0.51
N THR A 85 11.27 -8.08 -0.91
CA THR A 85 11.55 -7.71 -2.30
C THR A 85 12.98 -8.10 -2.70
N LEU A 86 13.97 -7.97 -1.82
CA LEU A 86 15.34 -8.42 -2.04
C LEU A 86 15.45 -9.96 -2.10
N GLY A 87 14.68 -10.69 -1.28
CA GLY A 87 14.68 -12.15 -1.24
C GLY A 87 13.90 -12.84 -2.36
N GLN A 88 13.00 -12.15 -3.05
CA GLN A 88 12.21 -12.70 -4.17
C GLN A 88 12.81 -12.43 -5.55
N TYR A 89 13.82 -11.59 -5.65
CA TYR A 89 14.46 -11.22 -6.93
C TYR A 89 15.95 -11.62 -7.02
N GLU A 90 16.23 -12.89 -6.92
CA GLU A 90 17.40 -13.47 -7.59
C GLU A 90 17.11 -13.62 -9.09
N GLY A 91 16.89 -12.53 -9.77
CA GLY A 91 16.67 -12.53 -11.21
C GLY A 91 16.03 -11.22 -11.69
N ARG A 92 16.82 -10.32 -12.23
CA ARG A 92 16.52 -9.07 -12.94
C ARG A 92 15.38 -8.22 -12.33
N PRO A 93 15.58 -6.93 -12.07
CA PRO A 93 14.50 -6.04 -11.69
C PRO A 93 13.46 -6.06 -12.81
N VAL A 94 12.27 -6.56 -12.51
CA VAL A 94 11.12 -6.45 -13.44
C VAL A 94 10.78 -4.97 -13.48
N ALA A 95 11.05 -4.34 -14.64
CA ALA A 95 10.69 -2.95 -14.85
C ALA A 95 9.16 -2.84 -14.74
N LEU A 96 8.69 -1.94 -13.87
CA LEU A 96 7.26 -1.65 -13.77
C LEU A 96 6.74 -1.11 -15.12
N PRO A 97 5.52 -1.49 -15.55
CA PRO A 97 4.91 -0.98 -16.76
C PRO A 97 4.91 0.54 -16.82
N SER A 98 5.04 1.13 -17.98
CA SER A 98 5.03 2.58 -18.21
C SER A 98 3.99 3.00 -19.25
N GLY A 99 3.66 4.27 -19.29
CA GLY A 99 2.63 4.79 -20.20
C GLY A 99 1.22 4.60 -19.65
N PHE A 100 0.31 4.09 -20.47
CA PHE A 100 -1.07 3.80 -20.03
C PHE A 100 -1.10 2.51 -19.25
N VAL A 101 -1.41 2.62 -17.96
CA VAL A 101 -1.50 1.47 -17.04
C VAL A 101 -2.82 1.51 -16.28
N THR A 102 -3.20 0.36 -15.73
CA THR A 102 -4.36 0.24 -14.85
C THR A 102 -3.90 -0.04 -13.44
N MET A 103 -4.27 0.84 -12.55
CA MET A 103 -3.94 0.80 -11.12
C MET A 103 -5.09 0.20 -10.34
N LEU A 104 -4.80 -0.74 -9.45
CA LEU A 104 -5.72 -1.38 -8.52
C LEU A 104 -5.24 -1.11 -7.10
N MET A 105 -6.10 -0.55 -6.28
CA MET A 105 -5.86 -0.40 -4.84
C MET A 105 -6.91 -1.12 -4.04
N THR A 106 -6.50 -1.77 -2.95
CA THR A 106 -7.40 -2.37 -1.97
C THR A 106 -7.16 -1.78 -0.59
N ASP A 107 -8.18 -1.89 0.25
CA ASP A 107 -8.14 -1.45 1.64
C ASP A 107 -9.09 -2.34 2.46
N ILE A 108 -8.68 -2.76 3.65
CA ILE A 108 -9.49 -3.62 4.52
C ILE A 108 -10.54 -2.78 5.24
N GLU A 109 -11.81 -3.14 5.05
CA GLU A 109 -12.91 -2.46 5.73
C GLU A 109 -12.82 -2.65 7.25
N GLY A 110 -12.79 -1.51 7.99
CA GLY A 110 -12.73 -1.55 9.46
C GLY A 110 -11.40 -2.01 10.03
N SER A 111 -10.30 -1.90 9.29
CA SER A 111 -8.94 -2.31 9.71
C SER A 111 -8.54 -1.81 11.08
N THR A 112 -8.86 -0.56 11.43
CA THR A 112 -8.57 0.01 12.76
C THR A 112 -9.25 -0.78 13.89
N VAL A 113 -10.50 -1.20 13.69
CA VAL A 113 -11.24 -2.02 14.67
C VAL A 113 -10.61 -3.41 14.75
N LEU A 114 -10.20 -3.99 13.62
CA LEU A 114 -9.50 -5.27 13.59
C LEU A 114 -8.17 -5.21 14.34
N VAL A 115 -7.37 -4.17 14.12
CA VAL A 115 -6.10 -3.95 14.84
C VAL A 115 -6.35 -3.88 16.36
N GLN A 116 -7.33 -3.09 16.78
CA GLN A 116 -7.64 -2.94 18.21
C GLN A 116 -8.12 -4.24 18.85
N ARG A 117 -8.92 -5.03 18.11
CA ARG A 117 -9.47 -6.30 18.60
C ARG A 117 -8.43 -7.42 18.64
N LEU A 118 -7.57 -7.51 17.64
CA LEU A 118 -6.66 -8.63 17.43
C LEU A 118 -5.27 -8.42 18.03
N GLY A 119 -4.87 -7.16 18.29
CA GLY A 119 -3.54 -6.87 18.81
C GLY A 119 -2.43 -7.49 17.95
N ASP A 120 -1.58 -8.32 18.58
CA ASP A 120 -0.49 -9.00 17.88
C ASP A 120 -0.97 -10.02 16.83
N GLY A 121 -2.19 -10.55 16.95
CA GLY A 121 -2.79 -11.46 15.98
C GLY A 121 -3.10 -10.79 14.62
N TYR A 122 -3.18 -9.47 14.58
CA TYR A 122 -3.41 -8.73 13.34
C TYR A 122 -2.31 -8.93 12.29
N HIS A 123 -1.07 -9.18 12.72
CA HIS A 123 0.04 -9.43 11.80
C HIS A 123 -0.19 -10.70 10.96
N ALA A 124 -0.60 -11.80 11.59
CA ALA A 124 -0.89 -13.05 10.89
C ALA A 124 -2.05 -12.89 9.90
N LEU A 125 -3.07 -12.08 10.25
CA LEU A 125 -4.18 -11.75 9.37
C LEU A 125 -3.70 -10.99 8.12
N ILE A 126 -2.90 -9.95 8.29
CA ILE A 126 -2.38 -9.12 7.20
C ILE A 126 -1.51 -9.94 6.24
N ASP A 127 -0.64 -10.79 6.76
CA ASP A 127 0.21 -11.66 5.93
C ASP A 127 -0.62 -12.57 5.04
N GLU A 128 -1.70 -13.15 5.58
CA GLU A 128 -2.61 -14.01 4.82
C GLU A 128 -3.43 -13.21 3.80
N VAL A 129 -3.91 -12.02 4.15
CA VAL A 129 -4.59 -11.12 3.21
C VAL A 129 -3.68 -10.78 2.04
N TRP A 130 -2.44 -10.35 2.30
CA TRP A 130 -1.48 -10.06 1.24
C TRP A 130 -1.13 -11.28 0.38
N ALA A 131 -1.06 -12.47 0.98
CA ALA A 131 -0.83 -13.70 0.21
C ALA A 131 -1.95 -13.96 -0.81
N VAL A 132 -3.21 -13.75 -0.42
CA VAL A 132 -4.36 -13.85 -1.34
C VAL A 132 -4.28 -12.80 -2.44
N LEU A 133 -4.05 -11.53 -2.08
CA LEU A 133 -3.98 -10.43 -3.04
C LEU A 133 -2.86 -10.66 -4.07
N ARG A 134 -1.65 -11.01 -3.62
CA ARG A 134 -0.50 -11.32 -4.48
C ARG A 134 -0.80 -12.43 -5.48
N ARG A 135 -1.40 -13.51 -5.01
CA ARG A 135 -1.75 -14.64 -5.86
C ARG A 135 -2.75 -14.23 -6.96
N CYS A 136 -3.83 -13.54 -6.59
CA CYS A 136 -4.85 -13.09 -7.55
C CYS A 136 -4.28 -12.10 -8.57
N VAL A 137 -3.42 -11.19 -8.13
CA VAL A 137 -2.75 -10.22 -8.99
C VAL A 137 -1.78 -10.91 -9.95
N ALA A 138 -0.92 -11.80 -9.44
CA ALA A 138 0.08 -12.50 -10.25
C ALA A 138 -0.54 -13.39 -11.32
N VAL A 139 -1.63 -14.11 -11.00
CA VAL A 139 -2.36 -14.97 -11.97
C VAL A 139 -2.87 -14.15 -13.17
N GLN A 140 -3.21 -12.89 -12.97
CA GLN A 140 -3.69 -11.98 -14.01
C GLN A 140 -2.58 -11.12 -14.64
N GLY A 141 -1.30 -11.44 -14.38
CA GLY A 141 -0.15 -10.72 -14.93
C GLY A 141 0.03 -9.31 -14.36
N GLY A 142 -0.46 -9.06 -13.15
CA GLY A 142 -0.27 -7.79 -12.47
C GLY A 142 1.04 -7.74 -11.68
N TYR A 143 1.48 -6.53 -11.39
CA TYR A 143 2.70 -6.21 -10.64
C TYR A 143 2.33 -5.59 -9.29
N GLU A 144 2.79 -6.18 -8.19
CA GLU A 144 2.70 -5.53 -6.87
C GLU A 144 3.64 -4.31 -6.87
N VAL A 145 3.09 -3.16 -6.51
CA VAL A 145 3.84 -1.92 -6.36
C VAL A 145 4.14 -1.66 -4.89
N GLU A 146 3.13 -1.80 -4.04
CA GLU A 146 3.25 -1.56 -2.61
C GLU A 146 2.19 -2.35 -1.83
N ALA A 147 2.58 -2.94 -0.70
CA ALA A 147 1.68 -3.46 0.31
C ALA A 147 2.06 -2.83 1.65
N ARG A 148 1.17 -2.04 2.23
CA ARG A 148 1.45 -1.28 3.44
C ARG A 148 0.24 -1.25 4.36
N ALA A 149 0.43 -1.72 5.59
CA ALA A 149 -0.65 -1.83 6.58
C ALA A 149 -1.85 -2.61 6.02
N ASP A 150 -2.99 -1.98 5.83
CA ASP A 150 -4.22 -2.54 5.25
C ASP A 150 -4.38 -2.22 3.76
N GLU A 151 -3.50 -1.42 3.19
CA GLU A 151 -3.51 -1.03 1.79
C GLU A 151 -2.62 -1.96 0.95
N PHE A 152 -3.09 -2.26 -0.27
CA PHE A 152 -2.31 -2.98 -1.28
C PHE A 152 -2.48 -2.28 -2.62
N PHE A 153 -1.37 -2.02 -3.31
CA PHE A 153 -1.32 -1.36 -4.60
C PHE A 153 -0.69 -2.28 -5.64
N ALA A 154 -1.40 -2.51 -6.73
CA ALA A 154 -0.92 -3.25 -7.88
C ALA A 154 -1.19 -2.51 -9.18
N VAL A 155 -0.43 -2.83 -10.24
CA VAL A 155 -0.56 -2.24 -11.56
C VAL A 155 -0.62 -3.34 -12.62
N PHE A 156 -1.35 -3.06 -13.71
CA PHE A 156 -1.56 -3.97 -14.83
C PHE A 156 -1.39 -3.20 -16.15
N GLU A 157 -0.91 -3.88 -17.16
CA GLU A 157 -0.89 -3.35 -18.53
C GLU A 157 -2.28 -3.31 -19.17
N SER A 158 -3.19 -4.18 -18.72
CA SER A 158 -4.55 -4.34 -19.25
C SER A 158 -5.62 -3.97 -18.22
N PRO A 159 -6.57 -3.07 -18.54
CA PRO A 159 -7.74 -2.82 -17.71
C PRO A 159 -8.56 -4.10 -17.41
N ARG A 160 -8.60 -5.00 -18.38
CA ARG A 160 -9.28 -6.26 -18.24
C ARG A 160 -8.65 -7.14 -17.16
N SER A 161 -7.34 -7.34 -17.19
CA SER A 161 -6.61 -8.12 -16.21
C SER A 161 -6.79 -7.58 -14.78
N ALA A 162 -6.80 -6.26 -14.61
CA ALA A 162 -7.05 -5.62 -13.32
C ALA A 162 -8.46 -5.94 -12.78
N VAL A 163 -9.48 -5.89 -13.64
CA VAL A 163 -10.86 -6.22 -13.24
C VAL A 163 -11.00 -7.71 -12.93
N ASP A 164 -10.39 -8.59 -13.72
CA ASP A 164 -10.40 -10.03 -13.46
C ASP A 164 -9.69 -10.38 -12.14
N ALA A 165 -8.58 -9.73 -11.83
CA ALA A 165 -7.90 -9.85 -10.54
C ALA A 165 -8.83 -9.40 -9.39
N ALA A 166 -9.49 -8.25 -9.53
CA ALA A 166 -10.43 -7.73 -8.53
C ALA A 166 -11.61 -8.66 -8.29
N VAL A 167 -12.19 -9.24 -9.35
CA VAL A 167 -13.27 -10.22 -9.25
C VAL A 167 -12.80 -11.49 -8.55
N SER A 168 -11.59 -11.97 -8.87
CA SER A 168 -10.98 -13.14 -8.22
C SER A 168 -10.73 -12.87 -6.73
N ILE A 169 -10.21 -11.72 -6.36
CA ILE A 169 -10.01 -11.30 -4.98
C ILE A 169 -11.36 -11.35 -4.23
N GLN A 170 -12.40 -10.70 -4.75
CA GLN A 170 -13.71 -10.64 -4.10
C GLN A 170 -14.41 -11.99 -3.98
N ARG A 171 -14.05 -12.98 -4.79
CA ARG A 171 -14.55 -14.37 -4.69
C ARG A 171 -13.82 -15.18 -3.63
N GLU A 172 -12.54 -14.87 -3.38
CA GLU A 172 -11.71 -15.63 -2.45
C GLU A 172 -11.88 -15.22 -0.99
N PHE A 173 -12.36 -14.02 -0.71
CA PHE A 173 -12.51 -13.52 0.65
C PHE A 173 -13.70 -14.11 1.42
N PRO A 174 -14.92 -14.22 0.85
CA PRO A 174 -16.07 -14.76 1.55
C PRO A 174 -15.88 -16.25 1.88
N GLY A 175 -16.20 -16.62 3.13
CA GLY A 175 -16.11 -18.01 3.59
C GLY A 175 -14.70 -18.56 3.78
N ARG A 176 -13.67 -17.74 3.61
CA ARG A 176 -12.30 -18.12 3.91
C ARG A 176 -12.09 -18.20 5.43
N SER A 177 -11.45 -19.27 5.88
CA SER A 177 -10.96 -19.37 7.26
C SER A 177 -9.70 -18.51 7.40
N TRP A 178 -9.83 -17.39 8.12
CA TRP A 178 -8.71 -16.55 8.46
C TRP A 178 -7.99 -17.06 9.72
N PRO A 179 -6.70 -16.73 9.95
CA PRO A 179 -5.95 -17.17 11.15
C PRO A 179 -6.58 -16.74 12.47
N VAL A 180 -7.49 -15.79 12.41
CA VAL A 180 -8.24 -15.24 13.52
C VAL A 180 -9.73 -15.23 13.17
N ASP A 181 -10.60 -15.32 14.18
CA ASP A 181 -12.05 -15.20 13.98
C ASP A 181 -12.42 -13.76 13.60
N ALA A 182 -12.39 -13.48 12.29
CA ALA A 182 -12.68 -12.16 11.75
C ALA A 182 -13.39 -12.27 10.39
N ASP A 183 -14.42 -11.44 10.21
CA ASP A 183 -15.01 -11.17 8.88
C ASP A 183 -14.14 -10.13 8.18
N VAL A 184 -13.31 -10.59 7.24
CA VAL A 184 -12.38 -9.75 6.52
C VAL A 184 -12.94 -9.45 5.14
N ARG A 185 -13.16 -8.16 4.89
CA ARG A 185 -13.64 -7.65 3.61
C ARG A 185 -12.74 -6.56 3.09
N VAL A 186 -12.41 -6.60 1.81
CA VAL A 186 -11.64 -5.54 1.14
C VAL A 186 -12.52 -4.77 0.18
N ARG A 187 -12.34 -3.46 0.13
CA ARG A 187 -12.85 -2.60 -0.94
C ARG A 187 -11.78 -2.47 -2.00
N ILE A 188 -12.19 -2.36 -3.26
CA ILE A 188 -11.27 -2.28 -4.39
C ILE A 188 -11.63 -1.11 -5.27
N GLY A 189 -10.63 -0.26 -5.58
CA GLY A 189 -10.72 0.83 -6.53
C GLY A 189 -9.79 0.62 -7.70
N ILE A 190 -10.28 0.82 -8.93
CA ILE A 190 -9.50 0.65 -10.15
C ILE A 190 -9.61 1.90 -11.02
N HIS A 191 -8.47 2.39 -11.48
CA HIS A 191 -8.37 3.51 -12.41
C HIS A 191 -7.32 3.25 -13.47
N SER A 192 -7.59 3.66 -14.70
CA SER A 192 -6.65 3.58 -15.82
C SER A 192 -6.24 4.96 -16.28
N GLY A 193 -4.94 5.19 -16.42
CA GLY A 193 -4.38 6.48 -16.75
C GLY A 193 -2.89 6.44 -17.08
N TYR A 194 -2.24 7.60 -17.01
CA TYR A 194 -0.82 7.82 -17.34
C TYR A 194 -0.05 8.34 -16.12
N PRO A 195 0.12 7.56 -15.06
CA PRO A 195 0.91 8.00 -13.92
C PRO A 195 2.38 8.17 -14.30
N THR A 196 3.10 9.00 -13.55
CA THR A 196 4.56 9.07 -13.67
C THR A 196 5.18 7.90 -12.93
N SER A 197 5.86 7.01 -13.65
CA SER A 197 6.63 5.93 -13.04
C SER A 197 7.90 6.48 -12.39
N THR A 198 8.20 6.02 -11.19
CA THR A 198 9.50 6.17 -10.54
C THR A 198 10.26 4.84 -10.65
N ARG A 199 11.42 4.73 -9.99
CA ARG A 199 12.20 3.50 -10.05
C ARG A 199 11.47 2.29 -9.44
N THR A 200 10.60 2.50 -8.45
CA THR A 200 9.94 1.46 -7.67
C THR A 200 8.46 1.70 -7.40
N ASN A 201 7.90 2.83 -7.88
CA ASN A 201 6.53 3.21 -7.58
C ASN A 201 5.96 4.13 -8.68
N TYR A 202 4.74 4.59 -8.50
CA TYR A 202 4.07 5.57 -9.34
C TYR A 202 3.65 6.80 -8.55
N VAL A 203 3.64 7.95 -9.20
CA VAL A 203 3.15 9.21 -8.65
C VAL A 203 2.26 9.93 -9.66
N GLY A 204 1.39 10.80 -9.16
CA GLY A 204 0.56 11.65 -10.01
C GLY A 204 -0.92 11.59 -9.64
N VAL A 205 -1.72 12.34 -10.40
CA VAL A 205 -3.16 12.51 -10.13
C VAL A 205 -3.92 11.19 -10.30
N ASP A 206 -3.48 10.32 -11.21
CA ASP A 206 -4.13 9.02 -11.47
C ASP A 206 -3.96 8.05 -10.29
N VAL A 207 -2.80 8.07 -9.61
CA VAL A 207 -2.56 7.31 -8.38
C VAL A 207 -3.50 7.80 -7.28
N ASN A 208 -3.60 9.14 -7.11
CA ASN A 208 -4.51 9.73 -6.14
C ASN A 208 -5.97 9.39 -6.48
N ALA A 209 -6.35 9.43 -7.76
CA ALA A 209 -7.69 9.05 -8.20
C ALA A 209 -8.03 7.61 -7.82
N THR A 210 -7.09 6.67 -8.05
CA THR A 210 -7.27 5.25 -7.69
C THR A 210 -7.53 5.09 -6.19
N SER A 211 -6.73 5.72 -5.34
CA SER A 211 -6.89 5.71 -3.88
C SER A 211 -8.25 6.29 -3.45
N ARG A 212 -8.67 7.42 -4.04
CA ARG A 212 -9.97 8.02 -3.73
C ARG A 212 -11.15 7.16 -4.16
N ILE A 213 -11.08 6.54 -5.34
CA ILE A 213 -12.09 5.58 -5.81
C ILE A 213 -12.19 4.42 -4.82
N CYS A 214 -11.07 3.82 -4.41
CA CYS A 214 -11.04 2.75 -3.42
C CYS A 214 -11.71 3.17 -2.10
N ALA A 215 -11.35 4.35 -1.59
CA ALA A 215 -11.85 4.87 -0.31
C ALA A 215 -13.38 5.10 -0.29
N THR A 216 -14.01 5.35 -1.45
CA THR A 216 -15.47 5.55 -1.53
C THR A 216 -16.27 4.26 -1.48
N GLY A 217 -15.64 3.11 -1.68
CA GLY A 217 -16.29 1.81 -1.71
C GLY A 217 -16.54 1.20 -0.34
N HIS A 218 -17.23 0.07 -0.35
CA HIS A 218 -17.51 -0.79 0.81
C HIS A 218 -16.77 -2.11 0.68
N GLY A 219 -16.58 -2.81 1.78
CA GLY A 219 -16.02 -4.17 1.78
C GLY A 219 -16.83 -5.11 0.88
N GLY A 220 -16.16 -5.84 -0.02
CA GLY A 220 -16.80 -6.65 -1.04
C GLY A 220 -17.11 -5.93 -2.35
N GLN A 221 -16.96 -4.59 -2.41
CA GLN A 221 -17.28 -3.77 -3.57
C GLN A 221 -16.05 -3.53 -4.46
N VAL A 222 -16.26 -3.57 -5.79
CA VAL A 222 -15.26 -3.19 -6.79
C VAL A 222 -15.77 -1.98 -7.56
N LEU A 223 -15.05 -0.87 -7.46
CA LEU A 223 -15.34 0.38 -8.14
C LEU A 223 -14.31 0.66 -9.23
N VAL A 224 -14.78 1.14 -10.38
CA VAL A 224 -13.91 1.50 -11.50
C VAL A 224 -14.25 2.90 -12.03
N SER A 225 -13.24 3.57 -12.56
CA SER A 225 -13.43 4.82 -13.32
C SER A 225 -13.96 4.57 -14.73
N ALA A 226 -14.40 5.63 -15.41
CA ALA A 226 -14.82 5.57 -16.81
C ALA A 226 -13.71 5.04 -17.72
N ASN A 227 -12.46 5.49 -17.55
CA ASN A 227 -11.32 5.04 -18.37
C ASN A 227 -11.12 3.53 -18.28
N THR A 228 -11.19 2.97 -17.06
CA THR A 228 -11.09 1.51 -16.84
C THR A 228 -12.25 0.78 -17.51
N ARG A 229 -13.49 1.26 -17.30
CA ARG A 229 -14.68 0.65 -17.91
C ARG A 229 -14.60 0.62 -19.43
N GLU A 230 -14.21 1.72 -20.04
CA GLU A 230 -14.08 1.79 -21.51
C GLU A 230 -13.00 0.83 -22.04
N GLY A 231 -11.86 0.74 -21.36
CA GLY A 231 -10.79 -0.20 -21.72
C GLY A 231 -11.21 -1.67 -21.59
N VAL A 232 -12.14 -2.00 -20.69
CA VAL A 232 -12.67 -3.38 -20.53
C VAL A 232 -13.75 -3.69 -21.54
N LYS A 233 -14.59 -2.72 -21.95
CA LYS A 233 -15.71 -2.96 -22.88
C LYS A 233 -15.28 -3.59 -24.20
N ALA A 234 -14.10 -3.26 -24.68
CA ALA A 234 -13.55 -3.80 -25.93
C ALA A 234 -13.30 -5.33 -25.87
N SER A 235 -13.27 -5.92 -24.66
CA SER A 235 -12.92 -7.34 -24.43
C SER A 235 -13.81 -8.00 -23.34
N ALA A 236 -14.99 -7.45 -23.06
CA ALA A 236 -15.86 -7.94 -22.01
C ALA A 236 -16.42 -9.34 -22.34
N PRO A 237 -16.19 -10.36 -21.48
CA PRO A 237 -16.84 -11.65 -21.66
C PRO A 237 -18.28 -11.62 -21.12
N ASP A 238 -19.01 -12.65 -21.47
CA ASP A 238 -20.34 -12.90 -20.91
C ASP A 238 -20.29 -12.95 -19.36
N GLY A 239 -21.19 -12.16 -18.73
CA GLY A 239 -21.37 -12.16 -17.28
C GLY A 239 -20.66 -11.06 -16.51
N LEU A 240 -19.79 -10.22 -17.13
CA LEU A 240 -19.25 -9.02 -16.53
C LEU A 240 -20.07 -7.79 -16.94
N ARG A 241 -20.58 -7.04 -15.96
CA ARG A 241 -21.37 -5.81 -16.19
C ARG A 241 -20.88 -4.69 -15.31
N PHE A 242 -21.20 -3.46 -15.71
CA PHE A 242 -20.88 -2.24 -14.99
C PHE A 242 -22.16 -1.46 -14.69
N THR A 243 -22.46 -1.24 -13.41
CA THR A 243 -23.57 -0.40 -12.98
C THR A 243 -23.05 1.02 -12.76
N ALA A 244 -23.63 2.00 -13.45
CA ALA A 244 -23.28 3.40 -13.26
C ALA A 244 -23.73 3.87 -11.88
N LEU A 245 -22.84 4.53 -11.15
CA LEU A 245 -23.10 5.09 -9.83
C LEU A 245 -23.21 6.63 -9.85
N GLY A 246 -23.03 7.26 -11.04
CA GLY A 246 -23.06 8.71 -11.20
C GLY A 246 -21.68 9.36 -11.20
N HIS A 247 -21.68 10.70 -11.10
CA HIS A 247 -20.48 11.54 -11.09
C HIS A 247 -20.25 12.06 -9.67
N HIS A 248 -19.06 11.85 -9.13
CA HIS A 248 -18.73 12.18 -7.75
C HIS A 248 -17.49 13.08 -7.66
N ARG A 249 -17.59 14.14 -6.85
CA ARG A 249 -16.43 14.97 -6.50
C ARG A 249 -15.62 14.25 -5.44
N LEU A 250 -14.49 13.71 -5.84
CA LEU A 250 -13.57 13.02 -4.94
C LEU A 250 -12.56 14.02 -4.35
N ARG A 251 -12.27 13.88 -3.06
CA ARG A 251 -11.41 14.82 -2.34
C ARG A 251 -10.04 14.96 -3.02
N GLY A 252 -9.67 16.19 -3.35
CA GLY A 252 -8.36 16.51 -3.97
C GLY A 252 -8.32 16.32 -5.49
N LEU A 253 -9.42 15.89 -6.14
CA LEU A 253 -9.56 15.91 -7.57
C LEU A 253 -10.35 17.14 -8.00
N ARG A 254 -9.92 17.76 -9.13
CA ARG A 254 -10.52 18.98 -9.64
C ARG A 254 -11.94 18.73 -10.21
N ASP A 255 -12.08 17.66 -10.97
CA ASP A 255 -13.29 17.32 -11.71
C ASP A 255 -14.04 16.17 -11.06
N ALA A 256 -15.38 16.12 -11.29
CA ALA A 256 -16.19 15.01 -10.86
C ALA A 256 -15.86 13.74 -11.67
N VAL A 257 -15.67 12.63 -11.00
CA VAL A 257 -15.27 11.35 -11.61
C VAL A 257 -16.51 10.47 -11.81
N PRO A 258 -16.81 10.01 -13.05
CA PRO A 258 -17.83 8.99 -13.26
C PRO A 258 -17.37 7.65 -12.68
N LEU A 259 -18.18 7.09 -11.76
CA LEU A 259 -17.89 5.83 -11.10
C LEU A 259 -18.84 4.72 -11.54
N PHE A 260 -18.31 3.52 -11.61
CA PHE A 260 -19.06 2.32 -11.96
C PHE A 260 -18.74 1.20 -10.99
N GLN A 261 -19.76 0.43 -10.61
CA GLN A 261 -19.60 -0.80 -9.86
C GLN A 261 -19.45 -1.97 -10.81
N VAL A 262 -18.46 -2.81 -10.57
CA VAL A 262 -18.29 -4.09 -11.27
C VAL A 262 -19.34 -5.08 -10.73
N VAL A 263 -20.08 -5.70 -11.63
CA VAL A 263 -21.06 -6.75 -11.34
C VAL A 263 -20.64 -8.02 -12.06
N ALA A 264 -20.39 -9.08 -11.30
CA ALA A 264 -20.00 -10.39 -11.81
C ALA A 264 -20.70 -11.49 -11.02
N LYS A 265 -20.82 -12.68 -11.62
CA LYS A 265 -21.41 -13.85 -10.94
C LYS A 265 -20.63 -14.16 -9.65
N GLY A 266 -21.34 -14.33 -8.55
CA GLY A 266 -20.77 -14.66 -7.24
C GLY A 266 -20.32 -13.43 -6.42
N LEU A 267 -20.48 -12.20 -6.94
CA LEU A 267 -20.23 -10.98 -6.17
C LEU A 267 -21.54 -10.35 -5.67
N PRO A 268 -21.51 -9.67 -4.50
CA PRO A 268 -22.61 -8.83 -4.04
C PRO A 268 -22.91 -7.73 -5.07
N THR A 269 -24.20 -7.43 -5.27
CA THR A 269 -24.63 -6.43 -6.24
C THR A 269 -25.23 -5.17 -5.59
N ARG A 270 -25.57 -5.24 -4.30
CA ARG A 270 -26.19 -4.14 -3.55
C ARG A 270 -25.27 -3.70 -2.41
N PHE A 271 -25.01 -2.42 -2.35
CA PHE A 271 -24.19 -1.77 -1.33
C PHE A 271 -24.89 -0.51 -0.82
N PRO A 272 -24.55 -0.02 0.38
CA PRO A 272 -24.97 1.31 0.82
C PRO A 272 -24.48 2.41 -0.16
N PRO A 273 -24.99 3.65 -0.02
CA PRO A 273 -24.45 4.80 -0.76
C PRO A 273 -22.94 4.93 -0.59
N LEU A 274 -22.26 5.44 -1.62
CA LEU A 274 -20.80 5.63 -1.59
C LEU A 274 -20.39 6.52 -0.41
N ARG A 275 -19.21 6.24 0.14
CA ARG A 275 -18.56 7.02 1.22
C ARG A 275 -17.84 8.23 0.60
N LEU A 276 -18.49 9.36 0.46
CA LEU A 276 -17.96 10.57 -0.18
C LEU A 276 -17.36 11.54 0.83
#